data_9cc0d4e35dcd8f1e5063d46356814116
#
_entry.id   9cc0d4e35dcd8f1e5063d46356814116
#
_cell.length_a   1.000
_cell.length_b   1.000
_cell.length_c   1.000
_cell.angle_alpha   90.00
_cell.angle_beta   90.00
_cell.angle_gamma   90.00
#
_symmetry.space_group_name_H-M   'P 1'
#
loop_
_entity.id
_entity.type
_entity.pdbx_description
1 polymer ?
#
loop_
_entity_poly.entity_id
_entity_poly.type
_entity_poly.pdbx_seq_one_letter_code
_entity_poly.pdbx_strand_id
1 'polypeptide(L)'
;MMIHKIEPHKYYPEFRNQEPKPSDYLLLFDGEKVYLPSPAGNNATVIDSSANAGIVKHPQVYLPTFDEIHKLLGIRQPMERFFLDCEYLFSIDDRAFFRKTAEDAGALMLPENDLYPSGVFRNFEPEYLAFAGITATQINRFRLDRKFCGRCGHPTIHSTTERACICPECGQIEYPK
;
A
#
# COMPACT_ATOMS: atom_id res chain seq x y z
N MET A 1 -4.47 -8.65 20.00
CA MET A 1 -3.42 -8.89 18.99
C MET A 1 -2.50 -7.68 18.96
N MET A 2 -1.21 -7.84 19.24
CA MET A 2 -0.24 -6.74 19.20
C MET A 2 0.43 -6.76 17.83
N ILE A 3 -0.11 -6.01 16.88
CA ILE A 3 0.30 -5.97 15.45
C ILE A 3 1.78 -5.58 15.25
N HIS A 4 2.43 -5.04 16.28
CA HIS A 4 3.85 -4.65 16.23
C HIS A 4 4.83 -5.79 16.61
N LYS A 5 4.34 -6.97 17.01
CA LYS A 5 5.19 -8.14 17.24
C LYS A 5 5.26 -8.97 15.97
N ILE A 6 6.26 -8.66 15.14
CA ILE A 6 6.48 -9.39 13.87
C ILE A 6 7.59 -10.44 13.98
N GLU A 7 8.10 -10.70 15.18
CA GLU A 7 9.12 -11.74 15.40
C GLU A 7 8.68 -13.10 14.84
N PRO A 8 9.56 -13.84 14.17
CA PRO A 8 11.00 -13.64 14.03
C PRO A 8 11.45 -12.69 12.90
N HIS A 9 10.52 -12.04 12.20
CA HIS A 9 10.82 -11.15 11.08
C HIS A 9 11.48 -9.85 11.52
N LYS A 10 12.37 -9.30 10.69
CA LYS A 10 13.09 -8.04 10.94
C LYS A 10 12.54 -6.92 10.09
N TYR A 11 12.16 -5.82 10.72
CA TYR A 11 11.66 -4.62 10.07
C TYR A 11 12.77 -3.58 9.88
N TYR A 12 12.89 -3.05 8.67
CA TYR A 12 13.86 -2.03 8.27
C TYR A 12 13.10 -0.79 7.74
N PRO A 13 12.87 0.21 8.62
CA PRO A 13 12.08 1.41 8.29
C PRO A 13 12.83 2.44 7.45
N GLU A 14 14.15 2.31 7.28
CA GLU A 14 14.99 3.32 6.67
C GLU A 14 14.54 3.61 5.23
N PHE A 15 14.49 4.88 4.89
CA PHE A 15 14.26 5.30 3.52
C PHE A 15 15.42 4.83 2.63
N ARG A 16 15.08 4.22 1.48
CA ARG A 16 16.04 3.81 0.46
C ARG A 16 15.50 4.21 -0.90
N ASN A 17 16.39 4.69 -1.76
CA ASN A 17 16.07 4.86 -3.18
C ASN A 17 16.41 3.54 -3.90
N GLN A 18 15.54 2.54 -3.71
CA GLN A 18 15.72 1.19 -4.24
C GLN A 18 14.75 0.97 -5.40
N GLU A 19 15.25 0.38 -6.48
CA GLU A 19 14.39 -0.06 -7.59
C GLU A 19 13.59 -1.31 -7.20
N PRO A 20 12.30 -1.38 -7.59
CA PRO A 20 11.48 -2.56 -7.36
C PRO A 20 11.99 -3.79 -8.10
N LYS A 21 11.71 -4.96 -7.54
CA LYS A 21 11.86 -6.26 -8.20
C LYS A 21 10.48 -6.88 -8.42
N PRO A 22 10.29 -7.74 -9.42
CA PRO A 22 9.00 -8.41 -9.66
C PRO A 22 8.46 -9.16 -8.44
N SER A 23 9.35 -9.67 -7.58
CA SER A 23 9.01 -10.41 -6.37
C SER A 23 8.74 -9.55 -5.14
N ASP A 24 8.99 -8.23 -5.19
CA ASP A 24 8.69 -7.32 -4.09
C ASP A 24 7.19 -7.08 -3.98
N TYR A 25 6.73 -6.69 -2.78
CA TYR A 25 5.33 -6.42 -2.53
C TYR A 25 4.92 -5.03 -3.03
N LEU A 26 3.77 -4.93 -3.67
CA LEU A 26 3.19 -3.68 -4.09
C LEU A 26 1.83 -3.44 -3.43
N LEU A 27 1.74 -2.36 -2.65
CA LEU A 27 0.48 -1.84 -2.17
C LEU A 27 -0.04 -0.81 -3.17
N LEU A 28 -1.00 -1.23 -3.98
CA LEU A 28 -1.63 -0.38 -4.99
C LEU A 28 -2.87 0.26 -4.38
N PHE A 29 -2.89 1.59 -4.31
CA PHE A 29 -3.95 2.36 -3.67
C PHE A 29 -4.84 3.08 -4.69
N ASP A 30 -6.14 3.10 -4.38
CA ASP A 30 -7.12 4.01 -4.97
C ASP A 30 -7.70 4.87 -3.84
N GLY A 31 -7.22 6.11 -3.73
CA GLY A 31 -7.47 6.94 -2.57
C GLY A 31 -6.98 6.29 -1.28
N GLU A 32 -7.89 6.09 -0.31
CA GLU A 32 -7.59 5.42 0.97
C GLU A 32 -7.74 3.89 0.93
N LYS A 33 -8.28 3.34 -0.18
CA LYS A 33 -8.47 1.89 -0.34
C LYS A 33 -7.25 1.24 -0.95
N VAL A 34 -6.98 0.00 -0.58
CA VAL A 34 -5.88 -0.82 -1.11
C VAL A 34 -6.43 -1.97 -1.94
N TYR A 35 -5.79 -2.24 -3.05
CA TYR A 35 -6.11 -3.39 -3.90
C TYR A 35 -5.52 -4.67 -3.31
N LEU A 36 -6.39 -5.62 -2.99
CA LEU A 36 -6.03 -6.94 -2.47
C LEU A 36 -6.82 -8.00 -3.23
N PRO A 37 -6.17 -8.75 -4.13
CA PRO A 37 -6.87 -9.78 -4.89
C PRO A 37 -7.26 -10.96 -4.03
N SER A 38 -8.36 -11.61 -4.41
CA SER A 38 -8.74 -12.92 -3.87
C SER A 38 -8.01 -14.04 -4.65
N PRO A 39 -7.60 -15.15 -4.01
CA PRO A 39 -7.12 -16.33 -4.71
C PRO A 39 -8.15 -16.80 -5.73
N ALA A 40 -7.71 -17.15 -6.94
CA ALA A 40 -8.59 -17.60 -8.02
C ALA A 40 -9.51 -18.74 -7.55
N GLY A 41 -10.81 -18.52 -7.58
CA GLY A 41 -11.83 -19.54 -7.27
C GLY A 41 -12.71 -19.29 -6.03
N ASN A 42 -12.42 -18.28 -5.22
CA ASN A 42 -13.27 -17.93 -4.06
C ASN A 42 -13.99 -16.62 -4.29
N ASN A 43 -15.24 -16.69 -4.78
CA ASN A 43 -16.19 -15.59 -4.62
C ASN A 43 -16.50 -15.45 -3.14
N ALA A 44 -15.71 -14.66 -2.42
CA ALA A 44 -15.98 -14.32 -1.03
C ALA A 44 -17.22 -13.40 -1.00
N THR A 45 -18.37 -13.99 -0.70
CA THR A 45 -19.58 -13.25 -0.43
C THR A 45 -19.36 -12.40 0.81
N VAL A 46 -19.35 -11.08 0.64
CA VAL A 46 -19.38 -10.14 1.77
C VAL A 46 -20.73 -10.34 2.46
N ILE A 47 -20.73 -10.97 3.63
CA ILE A 47 -21.92 -11.03 4.46
C ILE A 47 -21.94 -9.78 5.33
N ASP A 48 -22.91 -8.93 5.06
CA ASP A 48 -23.24 -7.75 5.86
C ASP A 48 -23.46 -8.15 7.33
N SER A 49 -22.76 -7.48 8.23
CA SER A 49 -22.69 -7.78 9.68
C SER A 49 -23.83 -7.14 10.45
N SER A 50 -25.07 -7.31 10.06
CA SER A 50 -26.23 -6.79 10.80
C SER A 50 -27.21 -7.84 11.34
N ALA A 51 -26.80 -9.07 11.63
CA ALA A 51 -27.61 -9.97 12.49
C ALA A 51 -26.79 -11.17 12.98
N ASN A 52 -26.62 -11.27 14.30
CA ASN A 52 -26.32 -12.47 15.11
C ASN A 52 -25.01 -13.24 14.80
N ALA A 53 -24.07 -13.18 15.77
CA ALA A 53 -23.06 -14.17 16.18
C ALA A 53 -22.79 -15.35 15.20
N GLY A 54 -22.50 -15.05 13.94
CA GLY A 54 -22.01 -16.01 12.96
C GLY A 54 -20.53 -15.73 12.70
N ILE A 55 -19.74 -16.76 12.49
CA ILE A 55 -18.32 -16.71 12.14
C ILE A 55 -18.14 -15.71 11.00
N VAL A 56 -17.57 -14.54 11.29
CA VAL A 56 -17.18 -13.57 10.29
C VAL A 56 -16.04 -14.20 9.49
N LYS A 57 -16.35 -14.77 8.32
CA LYS A 57 -15.33 -15.20 7.38
C LYS A 57 -14.69 -13.95 6.84
N HIS A 58 -13.46 -13.65 7.29
CA HIS A 58 -12.65 -12.61 6.70
C HIS A 58 -12.45 -12.91 5.20
N PRO A 59 -12.47 -11.90 4.32
CA PRO A 59 -12.21 -12.12 2.92
C PRO A 59 -10.83 -12.78 2.78
N GLN A 60 -10.78 -13.89 2.05
CA GLN A 60 -9.52 -14.54 1.74
C GLN A 60 -8.83 -13.70 0.66
N VAL A 61 -8.10 -12.69 1.08
CA VAL A 61 -7.31 -11.83 0.22
C VAL A 61 -5.85 -11.92 0.61
N TYR A 62 -4.96 -11.59 -0.29
CA TYR A 62 -3.53 -11.59 -0.02
C TYR A 62 -2.87 -10.31 -0.50
N LEU A 63 -1.68 -10.00 0.01
CA LEU A 63 -0.88 -8.89 -0.43
C LEU A 63 -0.06 -9.31 -1.65
N PRO A 64 -0.34 -8.74 -2.84
CA PRO A 64 0.29 -9.18 -4.07
C PRO A 64 1.69 -8.60 -4.27
N THR A 65 2.50 -9.30 -5.06
CA THR A 65 3.75 -8.80 -5.61
C THR A 65 3.51 -7.98 -6.89
N PHE A 66 4.55 -7.30 -7.37
CA PHE A 66 4.48 -6.59 -8.66
C PHE A 66 4.12 -7.51 -9.82
N ASP A 67 4.75 -8.69 -9.87
CA ASP A 67 4.49 -9.68 -10.94
C ASP A 67 3.04 -10.18 -10.92
N GLU A 68 2.49 -10.43 -9.74
CA GLU A 68 1.09 -10.85 -9.59
C GLU A 68 0.12 -9.75 -10.01
N ILE A 69 0.32 -8.50 -9.57
CA ILE A 69 -0.53 -7.38 -9.99
C ILE A 69 -0.47 -7.18 -11.50
N HIS A 70 0.73 -7.20 -12.08
CA HIS A 70 0.93 -7.03 -13.51
C HIS A 70 0.14 -8.07 -14.33
N LYS A 71 0.15 -9.32 -13.88
CA LYS A 71 -0.59 -10.43 -14.51
C LYS A 71 -2.09 -10.32 -14.28
N LEU A 72 -2.52 -10.13 -13.03
CA LEU A 72 -3.94 -10.12 -12.64
C LEU A 72 -4.71 -8.98 -13.30
N LEU A 73 -4.10 -7.80 -13.41
CA LEU A 73 -4.74 -6.63 -14.02
C LEU A 73 -4.48 -6.54 -15.53
N GLY A 74 -3.79 -7.52 -16.12
CA GLY A 74 -3.53 -7.55 -17.56
C GLY A 74 -2.77 -6.31 -18.06
N ILE A 75 -1.83 -5.80 -17.27
CA ILE A 75 -1.07 -4.60 -17.59
C ILE A 75 -0.21 -4.84 -18.82
N ARG A 76 -0.48 -4.10 -19.92
CA ARG A 76 0.19 -4.27 -21.22
C ARG A 76 1.56 -3.63 -21.30
N GLN A 77 1.83 -2.62 -20.47
CA GLN A 77 3.14 -1.95 -20.45
C GLN A 77 4.22 -2.88 -19.89
N PRO A 78 5.49 -2.75 -20.33
CA PRO A 78 6.59 -3.52 -19.77
C PRO A 78 6.73 -3.31 -18.26
N MET A 79 7.21 -4.34 -17.55
CA MET A 79 7.37 -4.32 -16.07
C MET A 79 8.27 -3.16 -15.62
N GLU A 80 9.33 -2.86 -16.35
CA GLU A 80 10.26 -1.76 -16.05
C GLU A 80 9.54 -0.40 -16.04
N ARG A 81 8.57 -0.23 -16.94
CA ARG A 81 7.74 0.98 -16.97
C ARG A 81 6.73 0.99 -15.82
N PHE A 82 6.22 -0.16 -15.43
CA PHE A 82 5.32 -0.29 -14.30
C PHE A 82 6.01 0.00 -12.97
N PHE A 83 7.32 -0.18 -12.88
CA PHE A 83 8.14 0.17 -11.71
C PHE A 83 8.31 1.68 -11.51
N LEU A 84 8.17 2.49 -12.57
CA LEU A 84 8.27 3.95 -12.46
C LEU A 84 7.21 4.50 -11.51
N ASP A 85 7.54 5.59 -10.83
CA ASP A 85 6.64 6.28 -9.89
C ASP A 85 6.18 5.44 -8.69
N CYS A 86 6.92 4.37 -8.38
CA CYS A 86 6.71 3.60 -7.15
C CYS A 86 7.54 4.21 -6.01
N GLU A 87 6.90 4.38 -4.86
CA GLU A 87 7.57 4.83 -3.64
C GLU A 87 8.01 3.62 -2.80
N TYR A 88 9.33 3.50 -2.53
CA TYR A 88 9.83 2.54 -1.55
C TYR A 88 9.34 2.92 -0.15
N LEU A 89 8.79 1.96 0.58
CA LEU A 89 8.27 2.18 1.92
C LEU A 89 9.24 1.71 3.00
N PHE A 90 9.54 0.43 3.00
CA PHE A 90 10.38 -0.26 3.99
C PHE A 90 10.68 -1.68 3.49
N SER A 91 11.49 -2.41 4.25
CA SER A 91 11.69 -3.85 4.03
C SER A 91 11.33 -4.64 5.29
N ILE A 92 10.88 -5.87 5.09
CA ILE A 92 10.78 -6.89 6.13
C ILE A 92 11.61 -8.08 5.64
N ASP A 93 12.62 -8.45 6.41
CA ASP A 93 13.67 -9.38 6.01
C ASP A 93 14.34 -8.95 4.69
N ASP A 94 14.29 -9.77 3.67
CA ASP A 94 14.83 -9.52 2.32
C ASP A 94 13.78 -8.99 1.32
N ARG A 95 12.53 -8.80 1.76
CA ARG A 95 11.43 -8.34 0.92
C ARG A 95 11.19 -6.84 1.08
N ALA A 96 11.17 -6.13 -0.02
CA ALA A 96 10.81 -4.72 -0.06
C ALA A 96 9.31 -4.52 -0.30
N PHE A 97 8.79 -3.43 0.26
CA PHE A 97 7.41 -3.00 0.13
C PHE A 97 7.36 -1.65 -0.53
N PHE A 98 6.53 -1.53 -1.55
CA PHE A 98 6.37 -0.33 -2.34
C PHE A 98 4.92 0.13 -2.33
N ARG A 99 4.75 1.43 -2.55
CA ARG A 99 3.48 2.09 -2.73
C ARG A 99 3.37 2.62 -4.16
N LYS A 100 2.19 2.48 -4.74
CA LYS A 100 1.79 3.13 -5.99
C LYS A 100 0.31 3.47 -5.92
N THR A 101 -0.11 4.54 -6.56
CA THR A 101 -1.55 4.84 -6.71
C THR A 101 -2.07 4.34 -8.06
N ALA A 102 -3.37 4.13 -8.16
CA ALA A 102 -4.02 3.82 -9.43
C ALA A 102 -3.80 4.94 -10.46
N GLU A 103 -3.73 6.19 -10.01
CA GLU A 103 -3.43 7.37 -10.83
C GLU A 103 -2.00 7.30 -11.39
N ASP A 104 -0.99 7.03 -10.54
CA ASP A 104 0.42 6.87 -10.95
C ASP A 104 0.60 5.66 -11.88
N ALA A 105 -0.29 4.68 -11.80
CA ALA A 105 -0.31 3.51 -12.69
C ALA A 105 -0.98 3.79 -14.06
N GLY A 106 -1.25 5.06 -14.39
CA GLY A 106 -1.89 5.48 -15.64
C GLY A 106 -3.42 5.45 -15.56
N ALA A 107 -4.00 5.85 -14.44
CA ALA A 107 -5.43 5.80 -14.15
C ALA A 107 -6.01 4.38 -14.32
N LEU A 108 -5.30 3.41 -13.75
CA LEU A 108 -5.67 2.00 -13.81
C LEU A 108 -7.02 1.78 -13.12
N MET A 109 -7.98 1.21 -13.84
CA MET A 109 -9.27 0.83 -13.26
C MET A 109 -9.11 -0.45 -12.45
N LEU A 110 -9.24 -0.32 -11.13
CA LEU A 110 -9.16 -1.45 -10.21
C LEU A 110 -10.55 -2.05 -9.98
N PRO A 111 -10.67 -3.39 -9.86
CA PRO A 111 -11.94 -4.02 -9.53
C PRO A 111 -12.44 -3.55 -8.16
N GLU A 112 -13.65 -3.00 -8.08
CA GLU A 112 -14.23 -2.48 -6.83
C GLU A 112 -14.33 -3.55 -5.73
N ASN A 113 -14.58 -4.79 -6.12
CA ASN A 113 -14.70 -5.92 -5.19
C ASN A 113 -13.37 -6.30 -4.53
N ASP A 114 -12.23 -5.87 -5.09
CA ASP A 114 -10.90 -6.12 -4.58
C ASP A 114 -10.27 -4.88 -3.92
N LEU A 115 -11.06 -3.82 -3.72
CA LEU A 115 -10.67 -2.59 -3.04
C LEU A 115 -11.15 -2.58 -1.58
N TYR A 116 -10.21 -2.64 -0.65
CA TYR A 116 -10.48 -2.75 0.78
C TYR A 116 -10.02 -1.52 1.56
N PRO A 117 -10.79 -1.07 2.58
CA PRO A 117 -10.31 -0.07 3.52
C PRO A 117 -9.20 -0.64 4.41
N SER A 118 -8.38 0.23 5.00
CA SER A 118 -7.26 -0.15 5.87
C SER A 118 -7.60 -1.12 7.02
N GLY A 119 -8.85 -1.13 7.45
CA GLY A 119 -9.35 -2.04 8.48
C GLY A 119 -9.18 -3.52 8.14
N VAL A 120 -9.06 -3.89 6.86
CA VAL A 120 -8.82 -5.27 6.42
C VAL A 120 -7.56 -5.86 7.04
N PHE A 121 -6.54 -5.06 7.29
CA PHE A 121 -5.27 -5.52 7.86
C PHE A 121 -5.32 -5.88 9.35
N ARG A 122 -6.41 -5.56 10.06
CA ARG A 122 -6.55 -5.93 11.49
C ARG A 122 -6.59 -7.43 11.74
N ASN A 123 -7.08 -8.18 10.75
CA ASN A 123 -7.21 -9.63 10.80
C ASN A 123 -6.51 -10.31 9.61
N PHE A 124 -5.50 -9.65 9.08
CA PHE A 124 -4.74 -10.13 7.94
C PHE A 124 -3.66 -11.13 8.40
N GLU A 125 -3.47 -12.20 7.67
CA GLU A 125 -2.45 -13.20 7.96
C GLU A 125 -1.50 -13.36 6.78
N PRO A 126 -0.21 -13.62 7.05
CA PRO A 126 0.43 -13.68 8.37
C PRO A 126 0.61 -12.29 9.01
N GLU A 127 0.83 -12.25 10.33
CA GLU A 127 0.86 -11.00 11.12
C GLU A 127 1.87 -9.95 10.60
N TYR A 128 3.02 -10.37 10.09
CA TYR A 128 4.00 -9.43 9.53
C TYR A 128 3.50 -8.71 8.27
N LEU A 129 2.63 -9.33 7.47
CA LEU A 129 1.96 -8.68 6.33
C LEU A 129 0.83 -7.76 6.80
N ALA A 130 0.14 -8.10 7.91
CA ALA A 130 -0.80 -7.19 8.56
C ALA A 130 -0.09 -5.90 9.00
N PHE A 131 1.06 -6.03 9.66
CA PHE A 131 1.90 -4.90 10.06
C PHE A 131 2.33 -4.08 8.83
N ALA A 132 2.81 -4.74 7.78
CA ALA A 132 3.21 -4.09 6.53
C ALA A 132 2.06 -3.28 5.92
N GLY A 133 0.87 -3.87 5.83
CA GLY A 133 -0.32 -3.23 5.27
C GLY A 133 -0.75 -1.99 6.08
N ILE A 134 -0.78 -2.08 7.40
CA ILE A 134 -1.12 -0.96 8.28
C ILE A 134 -0.09 0.17 8.14
N THR A 135 1.20 -0.16 8.18
CA THR A 135 2.28 0.83 8.04
C THR A 135 2.20 1.54 6.69
N ALA A 136 2.01 0.79 5.61
CA ALA A 136 1.87 1.34 4.26
C ALA A 136 0.62 2.25 4.14
N THR A 137 -0.49 1.86 4.76
CA THR A 137 -1.71 2.68 4.76
C THR A 137 -1.51 4.00 5.50
N GLN A 138 -0.78 4.00 6.61
CA GLN A 138 -0.44 5.24 7.33
C GLN A 138 0.41 6.17 6.47
N ILE A 139 1.41 5.64 5.76
CA ILE A 139 2.23 6.43 4.83
C ILE A 139 1.38 6.94 3.66
N ASN A 140 0.50 6.11 3.09
CA ASN A 140 -0.41 6.53 2.03
C ASN A 140 -1.30 7.69 2.49
N ARG A 141 -1.90 7.59 3.68
CA ARG A 141 -2.71 8.66 4.25
C ARG A 141 -1.91 9.94 4.45
N PHE A 142 -0.70 9.84 4.97
CA PHE A 142 0.20 11.00 5.06
C PHE A 142 0.39 11.68 3.71
N ARG A 143 0.61 10.92 2.62
CA ARG A 143 0.77 11.46 1.26
C ARG A 143 -0.52 12.13 0.75
N LEU A 144 -1.68 11.56 1.03
CA LEU A 144 -2.98 12.13 0.66
C LEU A 144 -3.27 13.43 1.42
N ASP A 145 -2.96 13.47 2.72
CA ASP A 145 -3.20 14.63 3.60
C ASP A 145 -2.22 15.78 3.31
N ARG A 146 -1.07 15.50 2.68
CA ARG A 146 0.01 16.46 2.45
C ARG A 146 0.23 16.80 0.97
N LYS A 147 -0.84 16.75 0.18
CA LYS A 147 -0.81 17.22 -1.23
C LYS A 147 -0.53 18.71 -1.33
N PHE A 148 -0.92 19.47 -0.32
CA PHE A 148 -0.71 20.91 -0.24
C PHE A 148 0.00 21.30 1.05
N CYS A 149 0.86 22.31 0.96
CA CYS A 149 1.59 22.84 2.10
C CYS A 149 0.65 23.48 3.12
N GLY A 150 0.73 23.04 4.38
CA GLY A 150 -0.08 23.59 5.47
C GLY A 150 0.28 25.05 5.83
N ARG A 151 1.43 25.58 5.35
CA ARG A 151 1.90 26.92 5.62
C ARG A 151 1.49 27.92 4.53
N CYS A 152 1.66 27.60 3.26
CA CYS A 152 1.45 28.55 2.15
C CYS A 152 0.44 28.06 1.10
N GLY A 153 -0.11 26.85 1.24
CA GLY A 153 -1.13 26.31 0.35
C GLY A 153 -0.65 25.79 -1.01
N HIS A 154 0.65 25.92 -1.35
CA HIS A 154 1.18 25.41 -2.61
C HIS A 154 1.28 23.88 -2.62
N PRO A 155 1.20 23.24 -3.80
CA PRO A 155 1.42 21.79 -3.93
C PRO A 155 2.78 21.38 -3.38
N THR A 156 2.84 20.26 -2.67
CA THR A 156 4.08 19.67 -2.18
C THR A 156 4.63 18.65 -3.16
N ILE A 157 5.91 18.36 -3.05
CA ILE A 157 6.59 17.28 -3.75
C ILE A 157 7.14 16.26 -2.75
N HIS A 158 7.33 15.03 -3.19
CA HIS A 158 8.00 14.02 -2.37
C HIS A 158 9.52 14.26 -2.36
N SER A 159 10.13 14.16 -1.16
CA SER A 159 11.58 14.16 -1.07
C SER A 159 12.16 12.91 -1.75
N THR A 160 13.33 13.07 -2.38
CA THR A 160 14.08 11.96 -2.99
C THR A 160 15.13 11.36 -2.06
N THR A 161 15.36 11.99 -0.90
CA THR A 161 16.40 11.61 0.06
C THR A 161 15.84 11.09 1.37
N GLU A 162 14.56 11.36 1.64
CA GLU A 162 13.91 10.99 2.89
C GLU A 162 12.39 10.83 2.71
N ARG A 163 11.74 10.22 3.68
CA ARG A 163 10.28 10.06 3.66
C ARG A 163 9.60 11.34 4.16
N ALA A 164 9.56 12.36 3.31
CA ALA A 164 9.00 13.66 3.61
C ALA A 164 8.23 14.23 2.42
N CYS A 165 7.37 15.21 2.69
CA CYS A 165 6.82 16.13 1.70
C CYS A 165 7.50 17.49 1.84
N ILE A 166 7.92 18.07 0.72
CA ILE A 166 8.62 19.36 0.68
C ILE A 166 7.76 20.34 -0.12
N CYS A 167 7.57 21.53 0.43
CA CYS A 167 6.99 22.64 -0.33
C CYS A 167 8.09 23.34 -1.14
N PRO A 168 8.03 23.33 -2.47
CA PRO A 168 9.04 23.99 -3.29
C PRO A 168 9.00 25.51 -3.17
N GLU A 169 7.86 26.09 -2.75
CA GLU A 169 7.68 27.53 -2.65
C GLU A 169 8.25 28.11 -1.34
N CYS A 170 7.91 27.52 -0.19
CA CYS A 170 8.31 28.08 1.11
C CYS A 170 9.34 27.22 1.87
N GLY A 171 9.79 26.10 1.31
CA GLY A 171 10.78 25.22 1.91
C GLY A 171 10.28 24.42 3.12
N GLN A 172 8.98 24.46 3.44
CA GLN A 172 8.42 23.66 4.54
C GLN A 172 8.61 22.17 4.27
N ILE A 173 9.13 21.44 5.25
CA ILE A 173 9.29 19.98 5.22
C ILE A 173 8.34 19.39 6.24
N GLU A 174 7.61 18.35 5.83
CA GLU A 174 6.68 17.62 6.69
C GLU A 174 6.98 16.12 6.63
N TYR A 175 6.99 15.48 7.79
CA TYR A 175 7.26 14.05 7.97
C TYR A 175 6.00 13.30 8.40
N PRO A 176 5.89 11.98 8.09
CA PRO A 176 4.86 11.13 8.70
C PRO A 176 5.02 11.10 10.22
N LYS A 177 3.90 11.15 10.93
CA LYS A 177 3.85 11.06 12.39
C LYS A 177 3.60 9.63 12.84
#